data_bae3be2a36ff1ca653725a6ba0f921ab
#
_entry.id   bae3be2a36ff1ca653725a6ba0f921ab
#
_cell.length_a   1.000
_cell.length_b   1.000
_cell.length_c   1.000
_cell.angle_alpha   90.00
_cell.angle_beta   90.00
_cell.angle_gamma   90.00
#
_symmetry.space_group_name_H-M   'P 1'
#
loop_
_entity.id
_entity.type
_entity.pdbx_description
1 polymer ?
#
loop_
_entity_poly.entity_id
_entity_poly.type
_entity_poly.pdbx_seq_one_letter_code
_entity_poly.pdbx_strand_id
1 'polypeptide(L)'
;MIRDSLEDLFILEMTNNHRGDINRGMEIIKAFSRVVRFNNVRAAIKLQFRDIDTFIHKDFQNRDDIYYVRRVLDTKLTRQEYGELVDAIRKSGCIPMSTPFDEKSVDLIEYFDMPFIKIASSGCNDWMLIERVAKTKKPVIVSIGGMSQKDLDDMVTFFENRNIPLAILHCIAAYPTEDAELQLNQIDFLQKRYPGHVIGLSSHEYHEWSSSIIAGYAKGARLFERHIDITTDDGKIAKYSSLPSQIDEWFKAWNHTKLICGASGDSRLLPIGREIDYLDSYIRGVYAKRALREGDILTEEDIYLAIPLQKGQISCKELMLGRWGHHVVKPLVADQAIMIDDIDTPYAGDEKLRSIIYGRGL
;
A
#
# COMPACT_ATOMS: atom_id res chain seq x y z
N MET A 1 -8.25 4.61 13.44
CA MET A 1 -7.19 5.28 14.24
C MET A 1 -5.92 4.42 14.40
N ILE A 2 -5.93 3.20 14.96
CA ILE A 2 -4.67 2.42 15.12
C ILE A 2 -4.26 1.73 13.82
N ARG A 3 -5.22 1.22 13.02
CA ARG A 3 -4.99 0.69 11.68
C ARG A 3 -4.28 1.76 10.82
N ASP A 4 -4.75 2.97 10.83
CA ASP A 4 -4.17 4.10 10.08
C ASP A 4 -2.71 4.39 10.48
N SER A 5 -2.33 4.07 11.73
CA SER A 5 -0.95 4.23 12.17
C SER A 5 0.01 3.17 11.62
N LEU A 6 -0.48 2.06 11.10
CA LEU A 6 0.30 0.97 10.52
C LEU A 6 0.25 0.94 8.99
N GLU A 7 -0.79 1.54 8.38
CA GLU A 7 -0.89 1.62 6.92
C GLU A 7 0.11 2.63 6.34
N ASP A 8 0.65 2.32 5.19
CA ASP A 8 1.65 3.13 4.47
C ASP A 8 2.89 3.47 5.33
N LEU A 9 3.26 2.57 6.24
CA LEU A 9 4.47 2.66 7.05
C LEU A 9 5.59 1.82 6.43
N PHE A 10 6.76 2.41 6.30
CA PHE A 10 7.98 1.72 5.91
C PHE A 10 8.82 1.38 7.14
N ILE A 11 9.36 0.17 7.20
CA ILE A 11 10.26 -0.27 8.26
C ILE A 11 11.65 -0.47 7.64
N LEU A 12 12.56 0.42 7.99
CA LEU A 12 13.95 0.38 7.61
C LEU A 12 14.72 -0.40 8.68
N GLU A 13 15.01 -1.67 8.40
CA GLU A 13 15.61 -2.59 9.35
C GLU A 13 17.13 -2.42 9.39
N MET A 14 17.64 -1.73 10.40
CA MET A 14 19.09 -1.58 10.61
C MET A 14 19.74 -2.86 11.12
N THR A 15 19.01 -3.70 11.84
CA THR A 15 19.55 -4.90 12.51
C THR A 15 20.80 -4.57 13.37
N ASN A 16 21.84 -5.38 13.18
CA ASN A 16 23.16 -5.19 13.78
C ASN A 16 24.16 -4.55 12.78
N ASN A 17 23.69 -3.85 11.74
CA ASN A 17 24.56 -3.22 10.75
C ASN A 17 25.35 -2.04 11.29
N HIS A 18 25.02 -1.56 12.50
CA HIS A 18 25.87 -0.67 13.29
C HIS A 18 27.18 -1.35 13.75
N ARG A 19 27.30 -2.70 13.71
CA ARG A 19 28.51 -3.49 14.01
C ARG A 19 29.14 -3.19 15.39
N GLY A 20 28.32 -2.86 16.39
CA GLY A 20 28.80 -2.46 17.72
C GLY A 20 29.40 -1.04 17.81
N ASP A 21 29.31 -0.27 16.73
CA ASP A 21 29.76 1.12 16.66
C ASP A 21 28.58 2.08 16.54
N ILE A 22 28.41 2.90 17.57
CA ILE A 22 27.33 3.90 17.61
C ILE A 22 27.47 4.94 16.49
N ASN A 23 28.69 5.35 16.13
CA ASN A 23 28.91 6.33 15.08
C ASN A 23 28.40 5.80 13.73
N ARG A 24 28.67 4.54 13.42
CA ARG A 24 28.11 3.88 12.24
C ARG A 24 26.58 3.83 12.29
N GLY A 25 26.00 3.52 13.44
CA GLY A 25 24.55 3.60 13.65
C GLY A 25 23.98 4.99 13.35
N MET A 26 24.66 6.04 13.82
CA MET A 26 24.30 7.44 13.54
C MET A 26 24.39 7.78 12.03
N GLU A 27 25.43 7.30 11.35
CA GLU A 27 25.60 7.50 9.91
C GLU A 27 24.47 6.83 9.11
N ILE A 28 24.08 5.59 9.47
CA ILE A 28 22.95 4.89 8.85
C ILE A 28 21.66 5.72 9.05
N ILE A 29 21.36 6.14 10.28
CA ILE A 29 20.17 6.95 10.57
C ILE A 29 20.18 8.24 9.73
N LYS A 30 21.30 8.95 9.68
CA LYS A 30 21.46 10.18 8.91
C LYS A 30 21.26 9.97 7.40
N ALA A 31 21.82 8.89 6.84
CA ALA A 31 21.71 8.59 5.44
C ALA A 31 20.26 8.29 5.04
N PHE A 32 19.62 7.36 5.75
CA PHE A 32 18.27 6.92 5.39
C PHE A 32 17.18 7.93 5.74
N SER A 33 17.31 8.69 6.82
CA SER A 33 16.36 9.76 7.13
C SER A 33 16.32 10.85 6.05
N ARG A 34 17.41 11.09 5.33
CA ARG A 34 17.41 11.99 4.17
C ARG A 34 16.57 11.43 3.04
N VAL A 35 16.70 10.14 2.75
CA VAL A 35 15.90 9.45 1.72
C VAL A 35 14.42 9.45 2.07
N VAL A 36 14.09 9.19 3.34
CA VAL A 36 12.70 9.25 3.86
C VAL A 36 12.10 10.65 3.62
N ARG A 37 12.79 11.71 4.02
CA ARG A 37 12.30 13.09 3.82
C ARG A 37 12.19 13.47 2.36
N PHE A 38 13.16 13.09 1.54
CA PHE A 38 13.17 13.40 0.10
C PHE A 38 11.95 12.78 -0.62
N ASN A 39 11.56 11.57 -0.25
CA ASN A 39 10.41 10.88 -0.83
C ASN A 39 9.08 11.18 -0.13
N ASN A 40 9.10 11.98 0.93
CA ASN A 40 7.91 12.31 1.74
C ASN A 40 7.12 11.07 2.18
N VAL A 41 7.82 10.06 2.68
CA VAL A 41 7.21 8.82 3.18
C VAL A 41 7.28 8.76 4.70
N ARG A 42 6.39 7.98 5.31
CA ARG A 42 6.41 7.70 6.74
C ARG A 42 7.23 6.44 7.00
N ALA A 43 8.28 6.55 7.79
CA ALA A 43 9.17 5.43 8.05
C ALA A 43 9.55 5.27 9.51
N ALA A 44 9.70 4.01 9.94
CA ALA A 44 10.38 3.63 11.15
C ALA A 44 11.80 3.16 10.84
N ILE A 45 12.77 3.48 11.70
CA ILE A 45 14.08 2.82 11.69
C ILE A 45 14.07 1.82 12.82
N LYS A 46 14.32 0.55 12.47
CA LYS A 46 14.18 -0.58 13.38
C LYS A 46 15.52 -1.08 13.87
N LEU A 47 15.65 -1.17 15.19
CA LEU A 47 16.76 -1.75 15.93
C LEU A 47 16.45 -3.21 16.32
N GLN A 48 17.42 -3.90 16.86
CA GLN A 48 17.24 -5.23 17.45
C GLN A 48 17.79 -5.21 18.87
N PHE A 49 16.97 -5.57 19.84
CA PHE A 49 17.35 -5.66 21.24
C PHE A 49 17.53 -7.10 21.71
N ARG A 50 18.61 -7.34 22.41
CA ARG A 50 18.92 -8.60 23.10
C ARG A 50 19.57 -8.32 24.44
N ASP A 51 19.09 -8.99 25.48
CA ASP A 51 19.83 -9.06 26.76
C ASP A 51 20.87 -10.19 26.64
N ILE A 52 22.04 -9.83 26.15
CA ILE A 52 23.09 -10.78 25.78
C ILE A 52 23.45 -11.73 26.93
N ASP A 53 23.41 -11.24 28.17
CA ASP A 53 23.79 -12.00 29.34
C ASP A 53 22.85 -13.20 29.63
N THR A 54 21.58 -13.10 29.21
CA THR A 54 20.59 -14.20 29.33
C THR A 54 20.22 -14.83 27.97
N PHE A 55 20.36 -14.11 26.88
CA PHE A 55 20.03 -14.60 25.54
C PHE A 55 20.99 -15.67 25.05
N ILE A 56 22.29 -15.57 25.41
CA ILE A 56 23.30 -16.59 25.12
C ILE A 56 23.51 -17.42 26.37
N HIS A 57 23.30 -18.74 26.26
CA HIS A 57 23.55 -19.66 27.37
C HIS A 57 25.02 -19.57 27.84
N LYS A 58 25.23 -19.56 29.14
CA LYS A 58 26.53 -19.32 29.80
C LYS A 58 27.67 -20.18 29.24
N ASP A 59 27.40 -21.45 28.89
CA ASP A 59 28.41 -22.39 28.37
C ASP A 59 28.84 -22.07 26.93
N PHE A 60 28.12 -21.17 26.23
CA PHE A 60 28.37 -20.79 24.84
C PHE A 60 28.86 -19.33 24.70
N GLN A 61 28.91 -18.56 25.77
CA GLN A 61 29.30 -17.12 25.71
C GLN A 61 30.74 -16.91 25.21
N ASN A 62 31.60 -17.92 25.34
CA ASN A 62 33.01 -17.86 24.88
C ASN A 62 33.22 -18.67 23.57
N ARG A 63 32.14 -19.06 22.88
CA ARG A 63 32.20 -19.86 21.65
C ARG A 63 32.19 -18.97 20.42
N ASP A 64 33.35 -18.45 20.06
CA ASP A 64 33.57 -17.60 18.88
C ASP A 64 33.52 -18.37 17.55
N ASP A 65 33.60 -19.69 17.61
CA ASP A 65 33.40 -20.60 16.48
C ASP A 65 31.95 -20.73 16.03
N ILE A 66 30.98 -20.34 16.91
CA ILE A 66 29.55 -20.31 16.56
C ILE A 66 29.20 -18.93 16.00
N TYR A 67 28.98 -18.86 14.70
CA TYR A 67 28.75 -17.62 13.95
C TYR A 67 27.71 -16.68 14.61
N TYR A 68 26.54 -17.20 15.03
CA TYR A 68 25.49 -16.38 15.63
C TYR A 68 25.84 -15.86 17.01
N VAL A 69 26.52 -16.67 17.83
CA VAL A 69 27.01 -16.24 19.15
C VAL A 69 27.98 -15.08 18.99
N ARG A 70 29.01 -15.28 18.16
CA ARG A 70 29.99 -14.26 17.85
C ARG A 70 29.34 -12.98 17.31
N ARG A 71 28.45 -13.09 16.32
CA ARG A 71 27.77 -11.93 15.74
C ARG A 71 26.99 -11.13 16.77
N VAL A 72 26.29 -11.79 17.70
CA VAL A 72 25.53 -11.14 18.78
C VAL A 72 26.46 -10.43 19.76
N LEU A 73 27.57 -11.08 20.14
CA LEU A 73 28.56 -10.49 21.05
C LEU A 73 29.28 -9.30 20.43
N ASP A 74 29.73 -9.40 19.17
CA ASP A 74 30.49 -8.35 18.46
C ASP A 74 29.63 -7.10 18.17
N THR A 75 28.30 -7.22 18.24
CA THR A 75 27.39 -6.11 17.94
C THR A 75 26.66 -5.57 19.17
N LYS A 76 27.16 -5.88 20.36
CA LYS A 76 26.59 -5.39 21.62
C LYS A 76 26.72 -3.86 21.70
N LEU A 77 25.61 -3.20 22.07
CA LEU A 77 25.58 -1.81 22.48
C LEU A 77 25.08 -1.71 23.91
N THR A 78 25.51 -0.69 24.61
CA THR A 78 25.00 -0.35 25.93
C THR A 78 23.62 0.27 25.86
N ARG A 79 22.89 0.26 26.97
CA ARG A 79 21.57 0.94 27.05
C ARG A 79 21.67 2.44 26.74
N GLN A 80 22.78 3.10 27.12
CA GLN A 80 23.01 4.51 26.81
C GLN A 80 23.15 4.70 25.30
N GLU A 81 23.99 3.91 24.61
CA GLU A 81 24.19 3.98 23.17
C GLU A 81 22.89 3.70 22.39
N TYR A 82 22.09 2.71 22.82
CA TYR A 82 20.75 2.53 22.27
C TYR A 82 19.86 3.75 22.45
N GLY A 83 19.91 4.42 23.61
CA GLY A 83 19.21 5.66 23.89
C GLY A 83 19.59 6.78 22.92
N GLU A 84 20.88 6.94 22.66
CA GLU A 84 21.40 7.93 21.71
C GLU A 84 20.93 7.65 20.27
N LEU A 85 20.91 6.38 19.83
CA LEU A 85 20.35 5.99 18.53
C LEU A 85 18.84 6.27 18.45
N VAL A 86 18.08 5.91 19.48
CA VAL A 86 16.63 6.17 19.56
C VAL A 86 16.32 7.66 19.45
N ASP A 87 17.08 8.49 20.16
CA ASP A 87 16.95 9.95 20.11
C ASP A 87 17.32 10.51 18.72
N ALA A 88 18.36 9.97 18.10
CA ALA A 88 18.73 10.35 16.73
C ALA A 88 17.64 9.99 15.72
N ILE A 89 17.02 8.81 15.84
CA ILE A 89 15.89 8.39 15.01
C ILE A 89 14.72 9.39 15.17
N ARG A 90 14.33 9.72 16.40
CA ARG A 90 13.26 10.69 16.67
C ARG A 90 13.57 12.07 16.09
N LYS A 91 14.76 12.60 16.36
CA LYS A 91 15.21 13.90 15.85
C LYS A 91 15.25 13.96 14.33
N SER A 92 15.45 12.81 13.68
CA SER A 92 15.46 12.72 12.22
C SER A 92 14.06 12.76 11.57
N GLY A 93 12.99 12.68 12.37
CA GLY A 93 11.60 12.59 11.93
C GLY A 93 11.13 11.15 11.63
N CYS A 94 11.99 10.16 11.87
CA CYS A 94 11.62 8.75 11.77
C CYS A 94 11.06 8.20 13.09
N ILE A 95 10.34 7.11 13.02
CA ILE A 95 9.75 6.44 14.18
C ILE A 95 10.77 5.42 14.72
N PRO A 96 11.15 5.45 16.00
CA PRO A 96 11.98 4.40 16.59
C PRO A 96 11.16 3.14 16.80
N MET A 97 11.74 2.02 16.43
CA MET A 97 11.13 0.70 16.54
C MET A 97 12.19 -0.35 16.88
N SER A 98 11.81 -1.45 17.51
CA SER A 98 12.73 -2.55 17.75
C SER A 98 12.06 -3.92 17.64
N THR A 99 12.87 -4.92 17.28
CA THR A 99 12.58 -6.34 17.48
C THR A 99 13.20 -6.77 18.79
N PRO A 100 12.43 -7.14 19.82
CA PRO A 100 12.96 -7.80 21.01
C PRO A 100 13.19 -9.28 20.71
N PHE A 101 14.26 -9.87 21.27
CA PHE A 101 14.56 -11.29 21.17
C PHE A 101 14.47 -12.02 22.51
N ASP A 102 14.10 -11.31 23.56
CA ASP A 102 13.89 -11.79 24.91
C ASP A 102 12.98 -10.80 25.69
N GLU A 103 12.49 -11.22 26.85
CA GLU A 103 11.56 -10.46 27.68
C GLU A 103 12.15 -9.14 28.19
N LYS A 104 13.45 -9.12 28.58
CA LYS A 104 14.12 -7.90 29.03
C LYS A 104 14.28 -6.89 27.89
N SER A 105 14.40 -7.34 26.66
CA SER A 105 14.42 -6.48 25.49
C SER A 105 13.06 -5.78 25.27
N VAL A 106 11.95 -6.39 25.70
CA VAL A 106 10.65 -5.72 25.71
C VAL A 106 10.62 -4.60 26.75
N ASP A 107 11.28 -4.79 27.92
CA ASP A 107 11.40 -3.74 28.94
C ASP A 107 12.15 -2.50 28.39
N LEU A 108 13.15 -2.70 27.54
CA LEU A 108 13.84 -1.60 26.85
C LEU A 108 12.94 -0.85 25.86
N ILE A 109 12.06 -1.57 25.14
CA ILE A 109 11.08 -0.94 24.25
C ILE A 109 10.10 -0.05 25.03
N GLU A 110 9.64 -0.50 26.20
CA GLU A 110 8.81 0.31 27.09
C GLU A 110 9.59 1.49 27.67
N TYR A 111 10.82 1.25 28.14
CA TYR A 111 11.69 2.30 28.68
C TYR A 111 11.97 3.43 27.68
N PHE A 112 12.19 3.09 26.41
CA PHE A 112 12.38 4.07 25.35
C PHE A 112 11.07 4.57 24.73
N ASP A 113 9.93 4.18 25.27
CA ASP A 113 8.58 4.54 24.75
C ASP A 113 8.46 4.41 23.24
N MET A 114 8.83 3.26 22.71
CA MET A 114 8.65 2.96 21.29
C MET A 114 7.18 2.64 20.98
N PRO A 115 6.61 3.18 19.89
CA PRO A 115 5.17 3.05 19.65
C PRO A 115 4.74 1.66 19.12
N PHE A 116 5.65 0.88 18.54
CA PHE A 116 5.38 -0.42 17.92
C PHE A 116 6.38 -1.46 18.37
N ILE A 117 5.96 -2.73 18.38
CA ILE A 117 6.83 -3.87 18.64
C ILE A 117 6.84 -4.80 17.43
N LYS A 118 8.04 -5.21 16.98
CA LYS A 118 8.19 -6.19 15.92
C LYS A 118 8.49 -7.56 16.48
N ILE A 119 7.75 -8.57 16.04
CA ILE A 119 8.09 -9.98 16.26
C ILE A 119 8.71 -10.51 14.96
N ALA A 120 9.96 -10.95 15.03
CA ALA A 120 10.64 -11.57 13.90
C ALA A 120 10.10 -12.99 13.65
N SER A 121 10.27 -13.51 12.43
CA SER A 121 9.88 -14.88 12.08
C SER A 121 10.48 -15.93 13.04
N SER A 122 11.71 -15.72 13.51
CA SER A 122 12.36 -16.59 14.47
C SER A 122 11.77 -16.55 15.90
N GLY A 123 11.01 -15.52 16.23
CA GLY A 123 10.35 -15.38 17.54
C GLY A 123 8.88 -15.82 17.55
N CYS A 124 8.36 -16.31 16.43
CA CYS A 124 6.94 -16.65 16.32
C CYS A 124 6.50 -17.89 17.12
N ASN A 125 7.43 -18.72 17.57
CA ASN A 125 7.18 -19.88 18.44
C ASN A 125 7.58 -19.63 19.89
N ASP A 126 8.12 -18.46 20.21
CA ASP A 126 8.51 -18.07 21.58
C ASP A 126 7.32 -17.44 22.31
N TRP A 127 6.46 -18.31 22.84
CA TRP A 127 5.24 -17.87 23.53
C TRP A 127 5.51 -17.11 24.83
N MET A 128 6.65 -17.29 25.48
CA MET A 128 7.04 -16.49 26.65
C MET A 128 7.28 -15.04 26.25
N LEU A 129 8.05 -14.84 25.19
CA LEU A 129 8.28 -13.52 24.60
C LEU A 129 6.96 -12.89 24.10
N ILE A 130 6.13 -13.67 23.38
CA ILE A 130 4.84 -13.20 22.84
C ILE A 130 3.91 -12.74 23.98
N GLU A 131 3.83 -13.49 25.07
CA GLU A 131 3.09 -13.12 26.28
C GLU A 131 3.62 -11.82 26.90
N ARG A 132 4.96 -11.65 26.98
CA ARG A 132 5.57 -10.42 27.48
C ARG A 132 5.26 -9.22 26.58
N VAL A 133 5.32 -9.40 25.26
CA VAL A 133 4.93 -8.39 24.28
C VAL A 133 3.48 -7.98 24.46
N ALA A 134 2.56 -8.94 24.61
CA ALA A 134 1.14 -8.68 24.77
C ALA A 134 0.80 -7.85 26.01
N LYS A 135 1.58 -7.99 27.11
CA LYS A 135 1.40 -7.20 28.34
C LYS A 135 1.64 -5.69 28.13
N THR A 136 2.40 -5.29 27.12
CA THR A 136 2.64 -3.88 26.81
C THR A 136 1.43 -3.16 26.22
N LYS A 137 0.46 -3.91 25.67
CA LYS A 137 -0.70 -3.38 24.93
C LYS A 137 -0.35 -2.51 23.71
N LYS A 138 0.92 -2.47 23.31
CA LYS A 138 1.36 -1.74 22.11
C LYS A 138 0.96 -2.51 20.84
N PRO A 139 0.72 -1.81 19.71
CA PRO A 139 0.53 -2.46 18.40
C PRO A 139 1.71 -3.34 18.02
N VAL A 140 1.41 -4.51 17.47
CA VAL A 140 2.39 -5.53 17.12
C VAL A 140 2.46 -5.71 15.61
N ILE A 141 3.65 -5.89 15.09
CA ILE A 141 3.91 -6.24 13.69
C ILE A 141 4.65 -7.57 13.70
N VAL A 142 4.12 -8.58 13.01
CA VAL A 142 4.74 -9.91 12.96
C VAL A 142 5.18 -10.27 11.55
N SER A 143 6.40 -10.77 11.37
CA SER A 143 6.82 -11.47 10.13
C SER A 143 6.58 -12.95 10.27
N ILE A 144 5.97 -13.57 9.25
CA ILE A 144 5.46 -14.95 9.33
C ILE A 144 6.30 -15.97 8.54
N GLY A 145 7.56 -15.65 8.22
CA GLY A 145 8.43 -16.57 7.50
C GLY A 145 8.58 -17.91 8.22
N GLY A 146 8.28 -18.99 7.51
CA GLY A 146 8.38 -20.35 8.06
C GLY A 146 7.24 -20.78 9.00
N MET A 147 6.25 -19.94 9.28
CA MET A 147 5.09 -20.31 10.09
C MET A 147 4.14 -21.24 9.34
N SER A 148 3.57 -22.22 10.06
CA SER A 148 2.42 -22.95 9.56
C SER A 148 1.15 -22.11 9.62
N GLN A 149 0.13 -22.49 8.82
CA GLN A 149 -1.16 -21.82 8.86
C GLN A 149 -1.80 -21.88 10.26
N LYS A 150 -1.67 -23.02 10.93
CA LYS A 150 -2.21 -23.20 12.28
C LYS A 150 -1.55 -22.26 13.29
N ASP A 151 -0.23 -22.16 13.27
CA ASP A 151 0.51 -21.27 14.20
C ASP A 151 0.15 -19.81 13.97
N LEU A 152 -0.06 -19.41 12.71
CA LEU A 152 -0.52 -18.07 12.39
C LEU A 152 -1.94 -17.81 12.89
N ASP A 153 -2.87 -18.74 12.71
CA ASP A 153 -4.24 -18.64 13.25
C ASP A 153 -4.24 -18.51 14.77
N ASP A 154 -3.42 -19.32 15.46
CA ASP A 154 -3.26 -19.26 16.92
C ASP A 154 -2.73 -17.89 17.37
N MET A 155 -1.73 -17.34 16.67
CA MET A 155 -1.15 -16.02 16.97
C MET A 155 -2.15 -14.89 16.73
N VAL A 156 -2.86 -14.90 15.60
CA VAL A 156 -3.90 -13.90 15.32
C VAL A 156 -4.97 -13.92 16.39
N THR A 157 -5.51 -15.10 16.69
CA THR A 157 -6.50 -15.29 17.74
C THR A 157 -6.00 -14.81 19.11
N PHE A 158 -4.73 -15.08 19.43
CA PHE A 158 -4.11 -14.65 20.68
C PHE A 158 -4.12 -13.13 20.87
N PHE A 159 -3.75 -12.37 19.82
CA PHE A 159 -3.73 -10.91 19.86
C PHE A 159 -5.13 -10.30 19.77
N GLU A 160 -6.02 -10.87 18.94
CA GLU A 160 -7.42 -10.44 18.84
C GLU A 160 -8.16 -10.55 20.17
N ASN A 161 -8.05 -11.69 20.87
CA ASN A 161 -8.66 -11.92 22.17
C ASN A 161 -8.18 -10.93 23.24
N ARG A 162 -7.05 -10.28 23.03
CA ARG A 162 -6.46 -9.27 23.92
C ARG A 162 -6.70 -7.83 23.46
N ASN A 163 -7.41 -7.65 22.35
CA ASN A 163 -7.64 -6.36 21.69
C ASN A 163 -6.35 -5.61 21.38
N ILE A 164 -5.30 -6.34 20.97
CA ILE A 164 -4.01 -5.78 20.58
C ILE A 164 -3.98 -5.69 19.06
N PRO A 165 -3.75 -4.49 18.49
CA PRO A 165 -3.64 -4.31 17.06
C PRO A 165 -2.46 -5.12 16.50
N LEU A 166 -2.73 -5.90 15.46
CA LEU A 166 -1.75 -6.75 14.80
C LEU A 166 -1.66 -6.39 13.31
N ALA A 167 -0.43 -6.25 12.80
CA ALA A 167 -0.13 -6.27 11.37
C ALA A 167 0.68 -7.52 11.03
N ILE A 168 0.41 -8.10 9.86
CA ILE A 168 1.01 -9.36 9.41
C ILE A 168 1.85 -9.09 8.17
N LEU A 169 3.15 -9.34 8.24
CA LEU A 169 4.05 -9.23 7.10
C LEU A 169 4.27 -10.60 6.46
N HIS A 170 3.84 -10.75 5.22
CA HIS A 170 4.35 -11.83 4.38
C HIS A 170 5.87 -11.72 4.32
N CYS A 171 6.55 -12.81 4.56
CA CYS A 171 8.01 -12.87 4.65
C CYS A 171 8.50 -14.26 4.27
N ILE A 172 9.56 -14.29 3.49
CA ILE A 172 10.36 -15.51 3.27
C ILE A 172 11.66 -15.34 4.05
N ALA A 173 11.89 -16.21 5.04
CA ALA A 173 13.03 -16.13 5.94
C ALA A 173 14.31 -16.72 5.31
N ALA A 174 14.59 -16.37 4.06
CA ALA A 174 15.82 -16.65 3.33
C ALA A 174 16.60 -15.34 3.11
N TYR A 175 17.92 -15.38 3.29
CA TYR A 175 18.79 -14.20 3.31
C TYR A 175 20.04 -14.39 2.43
N PRO A 176 20.04 -13.99 1.15
CA PRO A 176 18.95 -13.33 0.41
C PRO A 176 17.81 -14.27 -0.01
N THR A 177 16.70 -13.69 -0.48
CA THR A 177 15.60 -14.40 -1.12
C THR A 177 15.74 -14.25 -2.64
N GLU A 178 15.59 -15.36 -3.38
CA GLU A 178 15.51 -15.32 -4.85
C GLU A 178 14.10 -14.91 -5.31
N ASP A 179 13.99 -14.31 -6.48
CA ASP A 179 12.73 -13.79 -7.01
C ASP A 179 11.62 -14.86 -7.06
N ALA A 180 11.98 -16.10 -7.46
CA ALA A 180 11.06 -17.23 -7.53
C ALA A 180 10.52 -17.69 -6.15
N GLU A 181 11.22 -17.32 -5.08
CA GLU A 181 10.86 -17.67 -3.69
C GLU A 181 9.93 -16.65 -3.04
N LEU A 182 9.80 -15.45 -3.59
CA LEU A 182 9.01 -14.34 -3.00
C LEU A 182 7.54 -14.69 -2.75
N GLN A 183 6.93 -15.53 -3.59
CA GLN A 183 5.57 -16.07 -3.41
C GLN A 183 4.52 -14.99 -3.08
N LEU A 184 4.55 -13.85 -3.76
CA LEU A 184 3.73 -12.67 -3.42
C LEU A 184 2.21 -12.90 -3.47
N ASN A 185 1.75 -13.99 -4.10
CA ASN A 185 0.33 -14.38 -4.05
C ASN A 185 -0.15 -14.73 -2.62
N GLN A 186 0.77 -14.99 -1.70
CA GLN A 186 0.42 -15.15 -0.29
C GLN A 186 -0.18 -13.89 0.34
N ILE A 187 0.12 -12.70 -0.20
CA ILE A 187 -0.50 -11.44 0.24
C ILE A 187 -2.01 -11.48 -0.01
N ASP A 188 -2.45 -11.96 -1.19
CA ASP A 188 -3.88 -12.11 -1.51
C ASP A 188 -4.57 -13.10 -0.55
N PHE A 189 -3.89 -14.19 -0.21
CA PHE A 189 -4.38 -15.16 0.76
C PHE A 189 -4.56 -14.54 2.15
N LEU A 190 -3.55 -13.82 2.63
CA LEU A 190 -3.58 -13.16 3.94
C LEU A 190 -4.67 -12.09 4.01
N GLN A 191 -4.85 -11.28 2.95
CA GLN A 191 -5.93 -10.29 2.87
C GLN A 191 -7.31 -10.93 3.02
N LYS A 192 -7.54 -12.04 2.34
CA LYS A 192 -8.82 -12.76 2.40
C LYS A 192 -9.06 -13.43 3.75
N ARG A 193 -8.02 -13.98 4.35
CA ARG A 193 -8.13 -14.72 5.61
C ARG A 193 -8.21 -13.81 6.83
N TYR A 194 -7.50 -12.68 6.82
CA TYR A 194 -7.40 -11.74 7.95
C TYR A 194 -7.79 -10.32 7.55
N PRO A 195 -9.04 -10.09 7.11
CA PRO A 195 -9.47 -8.80 6.56
C PRO A 195 -9.46 -7.66 7.59
N GLY A 196 -9.44 -7.99 8.88
CA GLY A 196 -9.36 -7.03 9.98
C GLY A 196 -7.95 -6.48 10.24
N HIS A 197 -6.92 -7.08 9.63
CA HIS A 197 -5.51 -6.77 9.90
C HIS A 197 -4.85 -6.03 8.73
N VAL A 198 -3.81 -5.26 9.04
CA VAL A 198 -2.94 -4.68 8.00
C VAL A 198 -2.00 -5.78 7.52
N ILE A 199 -2.05 -6.06 6.22
CA ILE A 199 -1.13 -7.00 5.58
C ILE A 199 0.00 -6.22 4.93
N GLY A 200 1.21 -6.72 5.07
CA GLY A 200 2.41 -6.11 4.52
C GLY A 200 3.38 -7.13 3.92
N LEU A 201 4.54 -6.62 3.52
CA LEU A 201 5.62 -7.38 2.91
C LEU A 201 6.94 -7.07 3.62
N SER A 202 7.64 -8.09 4.10
CA SER A 202 9.03 -8.01 4.57
C SER A 202 9.90 -8.83 3.61
N SER A 203 10.74 -8.16 2.84
CA SER A 203 11.41 -8.76 1.70
C SER A 203 12.93 -8.66 1.78
N HIS A 204 13.64 -9.65 1.15
CA HIS A 204 15.10 -9.82 1.23
C HIS A 204 15.74 -10.10 -0.14
N GLU A 205 15.01 -9.81 -1.24
CA GLU A 205 15.52 -9.86 -2.60
C GLU A 205 16.61 -8.79 -2.80
N TYR A 206 17.50 -9.00 -3.79
CA TYR A 206 18.73 -8.22 -3.95
C TYR A 206 19.07 -7.88 -5.40
N HIS A 207 18.23 -8.29 -6.34
CA HIS A 207 18.48 -8.04 -7.77
C HIS A 207 17.96 -6.68 -8.23
N GLU A 208 16.83 -6.23 -7.66
CA GLU A 208 16.21 -4.95 -7.99
C GLU A 208 15.28 -4.49 -6.84
N TRP A 209 14.80 -3.24 -6.86
CA TRP A 209 14.10 -2.65 -5.71
C TRP A 209 12.70 -2.12 -6.05
N SER A 210 12.15 -2.45 -7.21
CA SER A 210 10.87 -1.92 -7.68
C SER A 210 9.77 -2.97 -7.81
N SER A 211 10.02 -4.12 -8.44
CA SER A 211 8.97 -5.08 -8.81
C SER A 211 8.23 -5.67 -7.61
N SER A 212 8.94 -6.02 -6.55
CA SER A 212 8.32 -6.63 -5.37
C SER A 212 7.39 -5.66 -4.63
N ILE A 213 7.77 -4.39 -4.51
CA ILE A 213 6.93 -3.39 -3.85
C ILE A 213 5.74 -2.99 -4.71
N ILE A 214 5.91 -2.89 -6.03
CA ILE A 214 4.81 -2.64 -6.98
C ILE A 214 3.78 -3.77 -6.89
N ALA A 215 4.23 -5.01 -7.03
CA ALA A 215 3.36 -6.18 -6.94
C ALA A 215 2.73 -6.31 -5.55
N GLY A 216 3.51 -6.14 -4.48
CA GLY A 216 3.02 -6.19 -3.11
C GLY A 216 1.93 -5.15 -2.83
N TYR A 217 2.14 -3.89 -3.24
CA TYR A 217 1.14 -2.84 -3.10
C TYR A 217 -0.13 -3.14 -3.90
N ALA A 218 0.01 -3.56 -5.15
CA ALA A 218 -1.11 -3.90 -6.02
C ALA A 218 -1.95 -5.07 -5.48
N LYS A 219 -1.31 -6.00 -4.75
CA LYS A 219 -1.96 -7.11 -4.04
C LYS A 219 -2.56 -6.73 -2.68
N GLY A 220 -2.43 -5.47 -2.26
CA GLY A 220 -3.04 -4.95 -1.04
C GLY A 220 -2.10 -4.88 0.16
N ALA A 221 -0.80 -5.11 0.01
CA ALA A 221 0.16 -4.80 1.09
C ALA A 221 0.18 -3.29 1.37
N ARG A 222 0.16 -2.92 2.66
CA ARG A 222 0.16 -1.52 3.13
C ARG A 222 1.21 -1.24 4.19
N LEU A 223 2.09 -2.19 4.47
CA LEU A 223 3.19 -2.09 5.41
C LEU A 223 4.40 -2.80 4.80
N PHE A 224 5.56 -2.15 4.78
CA PHE A 224 6.71 -2.65 4.04
C PHE A 224 7.96 -2.63 4.89
N GLU A 225 8.72 -3.71 4.87
CA GLU A 225 9.97 -3.83 5.61
C GLU A 225 11.12 -4.26 4.70
N ARG A 226 12.28 -3.60 4.89
CA ARG A 226 13.50 -3.94 4.16
C ARG A 226 14.74 -3.63 4.99
N HIS A 227 15.76 -4.49 4.89
CA HIS A 227 17.05 -4.29 5.54
C HIS A 227 17.83 -3.14 4.91
N ILE A 228 18.50 -2.35 5.73
CA ILE A 228 19.28 -1.19 5.31
C ILE A 228 20.72 -1.26 5.81
N ASP A 229 21.65 -0.78 5.02
CA ASP A 229 23.05 -0.59 5.39
C ASP A 229 23.69 0.54 4.56
N ILE A 230 24.86 0.99 4.96
CA ILE A 230 25.71 1.91 4.21
C ILE A 230 26.98 1.18 3.77
N THR A 231 27.60 1.65 2.70
CA THR A 231 28.89 1.11 2.24
C THR A 231 29.95 1.19 3.34
N THR A 232 30.84 0.21 3.35
CA THR A 232 32.00 0.15 4.23
C THR A 232 33.25 0.40 3.38
N ASP A 233 34.36 0.72 4.03
CA ASP A 233 35.66 0.93 3.35
C ASP A 233 36.11 -0.32 2.57
N ASP A 234 35.73 -1.52 3.05
CA ASP A 234 35.98 -2.78 2.38
C ASP A 234 34.88 -3.17 1.37
N GLY A 235 33.85 -2.31 1.16
CA GLY A 235 32.77 -2.51 0.21
C GLY A 235 31.78 -3.64 0.56
N LYS A 236 31.93 -4.28 1.72
CA LYS A 236 31.14 -5.46 2.10
C LYS A 236 29.88 -5.10 2.85
N ILE A 237 28.73 -5.34 2.21
CA ILE A 237 27.40 -5.31 2.84
C ILE A 237 26.72 -6.67 2.63
N ALA A 238 25.80 -7.01 3.50
CA ALA A 238 24.95 -8.20 3.28
C ALA A 238 24.09 -7.98 2.02
N LYS A 239 24.04 -8.97 1.12
CA LYS A 239 23.31 -8.87 -0.16
C LYS A 239 21.86 -8.44 0.00
N TYR A 240 21.20 -8.89 1.07
CA TYR A 240 19.81 -8.55 1.38
C TYR A 240 19.63 -7.16 2.01
N SER A 241 20.70 -6.44 2.32
CA SER A 241 20.64 -5.07 2.83
C SER A 241 20.69 -4.07 1.67
N SER A 242 19.84 -3.06 1.73
CA SER A 242 19.73 -2.03 0.70
C SER A 242 20.50 -0.77 1.09
N LEU A 243 21.16 -0.18 0.10
CA LEU A 243 21.84 1.12 0.19
C LEU A 243 20.83 2.28 0.12
N PRO A 244 21.19 3.50 0.52
CA PRO A 244 20.31 4.66 0.43
C PRO A 244 19.73 4.93 -0.96
N SER A 245 20.52 4.74 -2.04
CA SER A 245 20.03 4.89 -3.41
C SER A 245 19.01 3.84 -3.81
N GLN A 246 19.15 2.63 -3.30
CA GLN A 246 18.24 1.51 -3.54
C GLN A 246 16.91 1.71 -2.78
N ILE A 247 16.96 2.23 -1.57
CA ILE A 247 15.74 2.61 -0.82
C ILE A 247 15.05 3.82 -1.46
N ASP A 248 15.80 4.75 -2.06
CA ASP A 248 15.22 5.84 -2.85
C ASP A 248 14.43 5.31 -4.06
N GLU A 249 14.98 4.34 -4.78
CA GLU A 249 14.29 3.65 -5.88
C GLU A 249 13.03 2.93 -5.38
N TRP A 250 13.12 2.22 -4.27
CA TRP A 250 12.01 1.51 -3.63
C TRP A 250 10.85 2.45 -3.25
N PHE A 251 11.15 3.60 -2.64
CA PHE A 251 10.15 4.60 -2.31
C PHE A 251 9.52 5.26 -3.54
N LYS A 252 10.34 5.54 -4.57
CA LYS A 252 9.83 6.08 -5.85
C LYS A 252 8.88 5.12 -6.54
N ALA A 253 9.24 3.83 -6.55
CA ALA A 253 8.38 2.78 -7.10
C ALA A 253 7.04 2.71 -6.36
N TRP A 254 7.04 2.79 -5.02
CA TRP A 254 5.82 2.82 -4.22
C TRP A 254 4.97 4.07 -4.48
N ASN A 255 5.58 5.27 -4.46
CA ASN A 255 4.88 6.52 -4.74
C ASN A 255 4.21 6.50 -6.12
N HIS A 256 4.94 6.00 -7.12
CA HIS A 256 4.40 5.85 -8.47
C HIS A 256 3.25 4.83 -8.52
N THR A 257 3.41 3.69 -7.86
CA THR A 257 2.36 2.66 -7.81
C THR A 257 1.11 3.18 -7.13
N LYS A 258 1.24 3.90 -6.02
CA LYS A 258 0.11 4.53 -5.34
C LYS A 258 -0.64 5.50 -6.25
N LEU A 259 0.10 6.28 -7.03
CA LEU A 259 -0.48 7.21 -8.00
C LEU A 259 -1.26 6.50 -9.11
N ILE A 260 -0.67 5.45 -9.74
CA ILE A 260 -1.33 4.74 -10.85
C ILE A 260 -2.45 3.81 -10.42
N CYS A 261 -2.41 3.27 -9.21
CA CYS A 261 -3.50 2.49 -8.64
C CYS A 261 -4.72 3.37 -8.29
N GLY A 262 -4.50 4.63 -7.97
CA GLY A 262 -5.57 5.59 -7.66
C GLY A 262 -6.32 5.27 -6.36
N ALA A 263 -7.62 5.57 -6.34
CA ALA A 263 -8.48 5.32 -5.20
C ALA A 263 -8.76 3.81 -5.00
N SER A 264 -9.39 3.46 -3.85
CA SER A 264 -9.77 2.08 -3.55
C SER A 264 -10.66 1.48 -4.65
N GLY A 265 -10.51 0.18 -4.91
CA GLY A 265 -11.28 -0.54 -5.91
C GLY A 265 -12.70 -0.96 -5.47
N ASP A 266 -13.25 -0.40 -4.39
CA ASP A 266 -14.51 -0.82 -3.79
C ASP A 266 -15.74 -0.38 -4.58
N SER A 267 -15.58 0.60 -5.48
CA SER A 267 -16.65 1.10 -6.35
C SER A 267 -16.10 1.56 -7.69
N ARG A 268 -17.01 1.62 -8.67
CA ARG A 268 -16.66 2.17 -9.98
C ARG A 268 -16.39 3.67 -9.86
N LEU A 269 -15.23 4.12 -10.36
CA LEU A 269 -14.89 5.53 -10.42
C LEU A 269 -15.83 6.28 -11.38
N LEU A 270 -16.09 7.55 -11.04
CA LEU A 270 -16.72 8.46 -12.00
C LEU A 270 -15.73 8.78 -13.12
N PRO A 271 -16.22 8.88 -14.37
CA PRO A 271 -15.38 9.28 -15.50
C PRO A 271 -14.73 10.65 -15.26
N ILE A 272 -13.51 10.81 -15.71
CA ILE A 272 -12.84 12.13 -15.71
C ILE A 272 -13.36 13.00 -16.85
N GLY A 273 -13.34 14.34 -16.66
CA GLY A 273 -13.92 15.28 -17.62
C GLY A 273 -13.44 15.08 -19.06
N ARG A 274 -12.12 14.96 -19.27
CA ARG A 274 -11.54 14.73 -20.61
C ARG A 274 -11.93 13.40 -21.26
N GLU A 275 -12.29 12.38 -20.46
CA GLU A 275 -12.80 11.11 -20.97
C GLU A 275 -14.24 11.30 -21.50
N ILE A 276 -15.05 12.08 -20.76
CA ILE A 276 -16.40 12.43 -21.19
C ILE A 276 -16.34 13.27 -22.48
N ASP A 277 -15.50 14.32 -22.52
CA ASP A 277 -15.33 15.17 -23.70
C ASP A 277 -14.90 14.36 -24.94
N TYR A 278 -13.96 13.42 -24.77
CA TYR A 278 -13.54 12.54 -25.85
C TYR A 278 -14.67 11.63 -26.33
N LEU A 279 -15.37 10.97 -25.41
CA LEU A 279 -16.46 10.05 -25.76
C LEU A 279 -17.65 10.79 -26.38
N ASP A 280 -17.98 11.98 -25.89
CA ASP A 280 -19.08 12.80 -26.43
C ASP A 280 -18.87 13.16 -27.91
N SER A 281 -17.60 13.31 -28.34
CA SER A 281 -17.29 13.55 -29.76
C SER A 281 -17.65 12.41 -30.69
N TYR A 282 -17.85 11.20 -30.16
CA TYR A 282 -18.23 9.98 -30.93
C TYR A 282 -19.68 9.55 -30.72
N ILE A 283 -20.44 10.28 -29.89
CA ILE A 283 -21.87 9.99 -29.73
C ILE A 283 -22.60 10.34 -31.02
N ARG A 284 -23.41 9.41 -31.52
CA ARG A 284 -24.26 9.65 -32.66
C ARG A 284 -25.52 10.39 -32.25
N GLY A 285 -25.77 11.51 -32.85
CA GLY A 285 -27.03 12.25 -32.75
C GLY A 285 -28.13 11.62 -33.61
N VAL A 286 -29.36 11.93 -33.28
CA VAL A 286 -30.56 11.53 -34.04
C VAL A 286 -30.86 12.57 -35.12
N TYR A 287 -30.98 12.14 -36.37
CA TYR A 287 -31.29 12.97 -37.53
C TYR A 287 -32.58 12.48 -38.21
N ALA A 288 -33.36 13.42 -38.73
CA ALA A 288 -34.56 13.10 -39.52
C ALA A 288 -34.15 12.49 -40.85
N LYS A 289 -34.66 11.32 -41.23
CA LYS A 289 -34.40 10.64 -42.49
C LYS A 289 -35.23 11.21 -43.62
N ARG A 290 -36.38 11.81 -43.31
CA ARG A 290 -37.31 12.47 -44.19
C ARG A 290 -37.89 13.71 -43.55
N ALA A 291 -38.63 14.53 -44.33
CA ALA A 291 -39.37 15.62 -43.74
C ALA A 291 -40.47 15.08 -42.81
N LEU A 292 -40.59 15.69 -41.61
CA LEU A 292 -41.56 15.39 -40.57
C LEU A 292 -42.43 16.59 -40.31
N ARG A 293 -43.71 16.36 -40.04
CA ARG A 293 -44.67 17.40 -39.72
C ARG A 293 -44.92 17.48 -38.21
N GLU A 294 -45.37 18.60 -37.74
CA GLU A 294 -45.91 18.74 -36.40
C GLU A 294 -47.00 17.70 -36.16
N GLY A 295 -46.97 17.00 -35.05
CA GLY A 295 -47.85 15.92 -34.65
C GLY A 295 -47.47 14.51 -35.19
N ASP A 296 -46.49 14.38 -36.08
CA ASP A 296 -45.97 13.08 -36.46
C ASP A 296 -45.36 12.35 -35.25
N ILE A 297 -45.58 11.03 -35.16
CA ILE A 297 -44.94 10.18 -34.15
C ILE A 297 -43.65 9.63 -34.73
N LEU A 298 -42.53 9.83 -34.05
CA LEU A 298 -41.24 9.31 -34.48
C LEU A 298 -41.22 7.77 -34.43
N THR A 299 -40.80 7.18 -35.51
CA THR A 299 -40.54 5.74 -35.66
C THR A 299 -39.08 5.51 -36.08
N GLU A 300 -38.63 4.25 -36.02
CA GLU A 300 -37.28 3.88 -36.45
C GLU A 300 -37.05 4.18 -37.95
N GLU A 301 -38.11 4.15 -38.77
CA GLU A 301 -38.04 4.44 -40.20
C GLU A 301 -37.83 5.92 -40.52
N ASP A 302 -38.15 6.81 -39.56
CA ASP A 302 -38.09 8.26 -39.69
C ASP A 302 -36.75 8.87 -39.39
N ILE A 303 -35.83 8.10 -38.82
CA ILE A 303 -34.56 8.60 -38.28
C ILE A 303 -33.36 7.81 -38.76
N TYR A 304 -32.18 8.43 -38.62
CA TYR A 304 -30.92 7.74 -38.69
C TYR A 304 -29.97 8.34 -37.64
N LEU A 305 -28.91 7.60 -37.30
CA LEU A 305 -27.92 8.00 -36.30
C LEU A 305 -26.59 8.31 -36.98
N ALA A 306 -26.06 9.50 -36.76
CA ALA A 306 -24.76 9.93 -37.28
C ALA A 306 -23.99 10.83 -36.33
N ILE A 307 -22.71 10.91 -36.52
CA ILE A 307 -21.84 11.95 -35.90
C ILE A 307 -21.75 13.15 -36.85
N PRO A 308 -21.51 14.35 -36.31
CA PRO A 308 -21.36 14.71 -34.91
C PRO A 308 -22.70 14.86 -34.19
N LEU A 309 -22.67 14.69 -32.86
CA LEU A 309 -23.75 15.15 -31.96
C LEU A 309 -23.68 16.66 -31.82
N GLN A 310 -24.81 17.35 -31.90
CA GLN A 310 -24.91 18.81 -31.71
C GLN A 310 -25.43 19.14 -30.29
N LYS A 311 -25.08 20.33 -29.78
CA LYS A 311 -25.64 20.80 -28.49
C LYS A 311 -27.16 20.90 -28.57
N GLY A 312 -27.82 20.32 -27.58
CA GLY A 312 -29.28 20.24 -27.55
C GLY A 312 -29.88 19.09 -28.40
N GLN A 313 -29.07 18.38 -29.17
CA GLN A 313 -29.51 17.22 -29.96
C GLN A 313 -29.68 15.99 -29.08
N ILE A 314 -30.72 15.22 -29.30
CA ILE A 314 -30.93 13.93 -28.66
C ILE A 314 -30.01 12.85 -29.25
N SER A 315 -29.55 11.94 -28.42
CA SER A 315 -28.88 10.72 -28.85
C SER A 315 -29.84 9.53 -28.83
N CYS A 316 -29.34 8.37 -29.29
CA CYS A 316 -30.12 7.15 -29.20
C CYS A 316 -30.54 6.80 -27.78
N LYS A 317 -29.75 7.18 -26.80
CA LYS A 317 -30.07 6.94 -25.37
C LYS A 317 -31.37 7.65 -24.97
N GLU A 318 -31.50 8.93 -25.27
CA GLU A 318 -32.70 9.70 -24.95
C GLU A 318 -33.89 9.23 -25.76
N LEU A 319 -33.68 8.96 -27.03
CA LEU A 319 -34.74 8.41 -27.92
C LEU A 319 -35.36 7.14 -27.32
N MET A 320 -34.52 6.23 -26.81
CA MET A 320 -34.98 4.97 -26.21
C MET A 320 -35.63 5.13 -24.86
N LEU A 321 -35.34 6.23 -24.12
CA LEU A 321 -36.04 6.53 -22.85
C LEU A 321 -37.55 6.74 -23.07
N GLY A 322 -37.94 7.32 -24.22
CA GLY A 322 -39.35 7.55 -24.58
C GLY A 322 -40.05 6.35 -25.23
N ARG A 323 -39.38 5.20 -25.41
CA ARG A 323 -39.94 4.00 -26.03
C ARG A 323 -40.67 4.25 -27.36
N TRP A 324 -40.09 5.11 -28.22
CA TRP A 324 -40.66 5.46 -29.53
C TRP A 324 -42.02 6.18 -29.47
N GLY A 325 -42.36 6.85 -28.36
CA GLY A 325 -43.60 7.60 -28.22
C GLY A 325 -43.46 9.09 -28.39
N HIS A 326 -42.44 9.58 -29.10
CA HIS A 326 -42.15 11.00 -29.23
C HIS A 326 -43.00 11.63 -30.38
N HIS A 327 -43.73 12.71 -30.05
CA HIS A 327 -44.40 13.52 -31.06
C HIS A 327 -43.50 14.66 -31.48
N VAL A 328 -43.46 14.95 -32.78
CA VAL A 328 -42.77 16.10 -33.34
C VAL A 328 -43.61 17.36 -33.01
N VAL A 329 -43.01 18.38 -32.39
CA VAL A 329 -43.70 19.61 -31.96
C VAL A 329 -43.54 20.77 -32.95
N LYS A 330 -42.62 20.64 -33.91
CA LYS A 330 -42.46 21.58 -35.03
C LYS A 330 -41.91 20.89 -36.26
N PRO A 331 -42.22 21.37 -37.48
CA PRO A 331 -41.78 20.71 -38.70
C PRO A 331 -40.26 20.55 -38.78
N LEU A 332 -39.78 19.38 -39.25
CA LEU A 332 -38.37 19.10 -39.48
C LEU A 332 -38.16 18.77 -40.97
N VAL A 333 -37.04 19.19 -41.53
CA VAL A 333 -36.65 18.82 -42.89
C VAL A 333 -35.78 17.52 -42.86
N ALA A 334 -35.64 16.86 -44.00
CA ALA A 334 -34.73 15.72 -44.10
C ALA A 334 -33.30 16.14 -43.77
N ASP A 335 -32.54 15.23 -43.12
CA ASP A 335 -31.17 15.41 -42.62
C ASP A 335 -31.01 16.43 -41.48
N GLN A 336 -32.10 16.97 -40.95
CA GLN A 336 -32.07 17.88 -39.81
C GLN A 336 -31.79 17.11 -38.53
N ALA A 337 -30.90 17.68 -37.65
CA ALA A 337 -30.69 17.18 -36.30
C ALA A 337 -31.97 17.36 -35.47
N ILE A 338 -32.37 16.32 -34.74
CA ILE A 338 -33.55 16.37 -33.86
C ILE A 338 -33.10 16.82 -32.49
N MET A 339 -33.53 18.05 -32.10
CA MET A 339 -33.20 18.61 -30.80
C MET A 339 -34.21 18.17 -29.76
N ILE A 340 -33.85 18.26 -28.49
CA ILE A 340 -34.77 17.98 -27.36
C ILE A 340 -36.03 18.84 -27.40
N ASP A 341 -35.94 20.05 -27.95
CA ASP A 341 -37.07 20.98 -28.09
C ASP A 341 -37.90 20.79 -29.35
N ASP A 342 -37.53 19.84 -30.19
CA ASP A 342 -38.26 19.45 -31.44
C ASP A 342 -39.31 18.37 -31.18
N ILE A 343 -39.27 17.73 -30.02
CA ILE A 343 -40.11 16.59 -29.67
C ILE A 343 -40.77 16.77 -28.31
N ASP A 344 -42.01 16.28 -28.22
CA ASP A 344 -42.70 16.14 -26.93
C ASP A 344 -42.29 14.82 -26.30
N THR A 345 -41.67 14.88 -25.10
CA THR A 345 -41.11 13.69 -24.44
C THR A 345 -41.29 13.82 -22.91
N PRO A 346 -41.55 12.69 -22.22
CA PRO A 346 -41.74 12.71 -20.77
C PRO A 346 -40.52 13.23 -19.98
N TYR A 347 -39.32 13.19 -20.57
CA TYR A 347 -38.07 13.65 -19.93
C TYR A 347 -37.66 15.06 -20.32
N ALA A 348 -38.39 15.74 -21.22
CA ALA A 348 -38.08 17.12 -21.64
C ALA A 348 -38.11 18.14 -20.49
N GLY A 349 -38.89 17.86 -19.45
CA GLY A 349 -38.93 18.65 -18.21
C GLY A 349 -37.88 18.33 -17.18
N ASP A 350 -37.00 17.34 -17.37
CA ASP A 350 -35.91 17.02 -16.46
C ASP A 350 -34.74 17.99 -16.68
N GLU A 351 -34.60 18.97 -15.80
CA GLU A 351 -33.55 20.00 -15.90
C GLU A 351 -32.13 19.41 -15.91
N LYS A 352 -31.90 18.34 -15.15
CA LYS A 352 -30.58 17.70 -15.08
C LYS A 352 -30.23 17.02 -16.42
N LEU A 353 -31.17 16.30 -16.99
CA LEU A 353 -30.97 15.65 -18.30
C LEU A 353 -30.81 16.67 -19.41
N ARG A 354 -31.63 17.74 -19.41
CA ARG A 354 -31.50 18.87 -20.35
C ARG A 354 -30.12 19.53 -20.25
N SER A 355 -29.62 19.78 -19.04
CA SER A 355 -28.30 20.35 -18.83
C SER A 355 -27.19 19.46 -19.43
N ILE A 356 -27.31 18.14 -19.31
CA ILE A 356 -26.39 17.18 -19.94
C ILE A 356 -26.48 17.26 -21.47
N ILE A 357 -27.68 17.28 -22.04
CA ILE A 357 -27.91 17.32 -23.51
C ILE A 357 -27.35 18.61 -24.11
N TYR A 358 -27.54 19.76 -23.44
CA TYR A 358 -26.98 21.04 -23.90
C TYR A 358 -25.50 21.24 -23.58
N GLY A 359 -24.96 20.48 -22.64
CA GLY A 359 -23.56 20.54 -22.25
C GLY A 359 -22.61 19.68 -23.07
N ARG A 360 -23.14 18.75 -23.90
CA ARG A 360 -22.36 17.81 -24.72
C ARG A 360 -22.53 18.11 -26.23
N GLY A 361 -21.60 17.60 -27.03
CA GLY A 361 -21.60 17.77 -28.48
C GLY A 361 -20.98 19.11 -28.94
N LEU A 362 -21.06 19.34 -30.25
CA LEU A 362 -20.45 20.51 -30.93
C LEU A 362 -21.31 21.78 -30.81
#